data_77c0eff903b5e3e10bf5cf26bb928d57
#
_entry.id   77c0eff903b5e3e10bf5cf26bb928d57
#
_cell.length_a   1.000
_cell.length_b   1.000
_cell.length_c   1.000
_cell.angle_alpha   90.00
_cell.angle_beta   90.00
_cell.angle_gamma   90.00
#
_symmetry.space_group_name_H-M   'P 1'
#
loop_
_entity.id
_entity.type
_entity.pdbx_description
1 polymer ?
#
loop_
_entity_poly.entity_id
_entity_poly.type
_entity_poly.pdbx_seq_one_letter_code
_entity_poly.pdbx_strand_id
1 'polypeptide(L)'
;GKSPAVIDPEFPLGKAVERIMFVKQFNGGQICTNVDYVFVHESQRDEFVEKSKAWVNKHVPDINSPDYTSIIDDRSFRRLEETLEDAREKGATVVNLNGEQAANRETRKFPLHLVLDTTGNMTVRNRETFGPIMMVLTYKEPEEVIKYVNGQDRPLAFYPFSNNKELVQMYIDRIMSGGVTVNDALYNVAQHDLPFGGVGPSGMGHYHGFEGFLACSKLRPVFYQSGFTAMKFLAPPYGKFATRVFNYLVKSKS
;
A
#
# COMPACT_ATOMS: atom_id res chain seq x y z
N GLY A 1 -4.83 2.25 3.22
CA GLY A 1 -4.51 0.83 3.25
C GLY A 1 -3.13 0.57 3.82
N LYS A 2 -2.91 -0.63 4.35
CA LYS A 2 -1.61 -1.01 4.95
C LYS A 2 -0.62 -1.38 3.85
N SER A 3 0.25 -0.43 3.44
CA SER A 3 1.24 -0.65 2.38
C SER A 3 2.51 -1.32 2.91
N PRO A 4 2.87 -2.53 2.42
CA PRO A 4 4.06 -3.26 2.83
C PRO A 4 5.30 -2.90 2.02
N ALA A 5 6.45 -2.99 2.68
CA ALA A 5 7.74 -3.20 2.02
C ALA A 5 8.24 -4.63 2.28
N VAL A 6 9.00 -5.19 1.35
CA VAL A 6 9.74 -6.44 1.54
C VAL A 6 11.19 -6.26 1.10
N ILE A 7 12.12 -6.66 1.95
CA ILE A 7 13.56 -6.52 1.69
C ILE A 7 14.13 -7.91 1.44
N ASP A 8 14.58 -8.14 0.21
CA ASP A 8 15.38 -9.30 -0.16
C ASP A 8 16.71 -9.29 0.63
N PRO A 9 17.12 -10.40 1.26
CA PRO A 9 18.36 -10.46 2.04
C PRO A 9 19.62 -10.13 1.22
N GLU A 10 19.58 -10.28 -0.10
CA GLU A 10 20.69 -9.91 -0.99
C GLU A 10 20.69 -8.41 -1.39
N PHE A 11 19.62 -7.68 -1.08
CA PHE A 11 19.58 -6.24 -1.32
C PHE A 11 20.36 -5.49 -0.23
N PRO A 12 21.14 -4.44 -0.57
CA PRO A 12 21.89 -3.68 0.44
C PRO A 12 20.98 -3.09 1.52
N LEU A 13 20.99 -3.71 2.71
CA LEU A 13 20.06 -3.39 3.81
C LEU A 13 20.09 -1.90 4.20
N GLY A 14 21.29 -1.30 4.26
CA GLY A 14 21.45 0.12 4.58
C GLY A 14 20.72 1.03 3.59
N LYS A 15 20.69 0.66 2.32
CA LYS A 15 19.98 1.41 1.27
C LYS A 15 18.46 1.26 1.39
N ALA A 16 18.00 0.07 1.73
CA ALA A 16 16.57 -0.15 2.00
C ALA A 16 16.11 0.65 3.22
N VAL A 17 16.86 0.60 4.32
CA VAL A 17 16.60 1.37 5.55
C VAL A 17 16.54 2.86 5.25
N GLU A 18 17.52 3.41 4.53
CA GLU A 18 17.56 4.84 4.16
C GLU A 18 16.25 5.27 3.48
N ARG A 19 15.80 4.52 2.47
CA ARG A 19 14.60 4.84 1.68
C ARG A 19 13.31 4.64 2.48
N ILE A 20 13.22 3.55 3.24
CA ILE A 20 12.05 3.26 4.06
C ILE A 20 11.91 4.27 5.20
N MET A 21 13.00 4.59 5.92
CA MET A 21 12.96 5.53 7.03
C MET A 21 12.68 6.96 6.55
N PHE A 22 13.23 7.36 5.39
CA PHE A 22 12.87 8.64 4.77
C PHE A 22 11.37 8.77 4.57
N VAL A 23 10.75 7.77 3.94
CA VAL A 23 9.29 7.77 3.70
C VAL A 23 8.53 7.69 5.02
N LYS A 24 9.02 6.90 5.99
CA LYS A 24 8.33 6.73 7.29
C LYS A 24 8.28 8.01 8.12
N GLN A 25 9.33 8.82 8.08
CA GLN A 25 9.35 10.10 8.80
C GLN A 25 8.66 11.22 8.01
N PHE A 26 8.57 11.11 6.68
CA PHE A 26 7.99 12.14 5.83
C PHE A 26 6.54 12.42 6.22
N ASN A 27 6.21 13.68 6.45
CA ASN A 27 4.91 14.12 6.97
C ASN A 27 4.48 13.42 8.30
N GLY A 28 5.44 13.03 9.15
CA GLY A 28 5.15 12.27 10.37
C GLY A 28 4.49 10.92 10.12
N GLY A 29 4.75 10.31 8.98
CA GLY A 29 4.13 9.04 8.58
C GLY A 29 2.67 9.12 8.12
N GLN A 30 2.12 10.31 7.99
CA GLN A 30 0.69 10.57 7.69
C GLN A 30 0.46 10.66 6.19
N ILE A 31 0.71 9.57 5.47
CA ILE A 31 0.54 9.42 4.02
C ILE A 31 -0.08 8.05 3.74
N CYS A 32 -1.08 7.99 2.86
CA CYS A 32 -1.80 6.77 2.51
C CYS A 32 -0.93 5.67 1.87
N THR A 33 0.18 6.05 1.24
CA THR A 33 1.19 5.16 0.65
C THR A 33 2.44 5.01 1.52
N ASN A 34 2.40 5.48 2.78
CA ASN A 34 3.51 5.30 3.71
C ASN A 34 3.74 3.80 3.99
N VAL A 35 4.98 3.42 4.27
CA VAL A 35 5.31 2.05 4.67
C VAL A 35 4.71 1.78 6.05
N ASP A 36 3.64 0.99 6.10
CA ASP A 36 2.94 0.66 7.32
C ASP A 36 3.57 -0.56 8.02
N TYR A 37 4.11 -1.48 7.26
CA TYR A 37 4.89 -2.61 7.75
C TYR A 37 5.98 -3.03 6.77
N VAL A 38 7.03 -3.65 7.28
CA VAL A 38 8.16 -4.15 6.51
C VAL A 38 8.42 -5.61 6.80
N PHE A 39 8.67 -6.39 5.75
CA PHE A 39 9.22 -7.73 5.86
C PHE A 39 10.74 -7.67 5.74
N VAL A 40 11.41 -8.25 6.73
CA VAL A 40 12.87 -8.38 6.78
C VAL A 40 13.19 -9.87 6.94
N HIS A 41 14.17 -10.37 6.20
CA HIS A 41 14.63 -11.75 6.41
C HIS A 41 15.06 -11.94 7.87
N GLU A 42 14.74 -13.08 8.48
CA GLU A 42 14.94 -13.30 9.93
C GLU A 42 16.39 -13.05 10.37
N SER A 43 17.37 -13.38 9.52
CA SER A 43 18.81 -13.17 9.81
C SER A 43 19.22 -11.69 9.84
N GLN A 44 18.43 -10.78 9.32
CA GLN A 44 18.74 -9.35 9.22
C GLN A 44 17.87 -8.48 10.14
N ARG A 45 16.99 -9.09 10.95
CA ARG A 45 16.04 -8.38 11.81
C ARG A 45 16.70 -7.37 12.73
N ASP A 46 17.69 -7.81 13.48
CA ASP A 46 18.36 -6.96 14.48
C ASP A 46 19.22 -5.89 13.80
N GLU A 47 19.88 -6.23 12.70
CA GLU A 47 20.63 -5.27 11.90
C GLU A 47 19.71 -4.19 11.30
N PHE A 48 18.52 -4.56 10.86
CA PHE A 48 17.51 -3.60 10.38
C PHE A 48 17.13 -2.61 11.48
N VAL A 49 16.88 -3.08 12.71
CA VAL A 49 16.54 -2.22 13.85
C VAL A 49 17.67 -1.25 14.17
N GLU A 50 18.92 -1.74 14.25
CA GLU A 50 20.06 -0.89 14.58
C GLU A 50 20.36 0.14 13.48
N LYS A 51 20.28 -0.24 12.22
CA LYS A 51 20.42 0.69 11.10
C LYS A 51 19.30 1.73 11.08
N SER A 52 18.08 1.35 11.43
CA SER A 52 16.94 2.27 11.54
C SER A 52 17.14 3.29 12.66
N LYS A 53 17.63 2.86 13.85
CA LYS A 53 18.02 3.76 14.93
C LYS A 53 19.11 4.74 14.50
N ALA A 54 20.18 4.22 13.88
CA ALA A 54 21.28 5.05 13.41
C ALA A 54 20.82 6.11 12.40
N TRP A 55 19.93 5.72 11.46
CA TRP A 55 19.36 6.64 10.48
C TRP A 55 18.53 7.73 11.16
N VAL A 56 17.62 7.35 12.06
CA VAL A 56 16.72 8.28 12.76
C VAL A 56 17.54 9.24 13.65
N ASN A 57 18.51 8.76 14.41
CA ASN A 57 19.38 9.60 15.23
C ASN A 57 20.17 10.64 14.42
N LYS A 58 20.50 10.30 13.18
CA LYS A 58 21.19 11.22 12.26
C LYS A 58 20.26 12.26 11.64
N HIS A 59 19.04 11.87 11.24
CA HIS A 59 18.16 12.70 10.43
C HIS A 59 17.00 13.34 11.20
N VAL A 60 16.63 12.76 12.34
CA VAL A 60 15.58 13.26 13.25
C VAL A 60 16.13 13.24 14.70
N PRO A 61 17.24 13.95 14.98
CA PRO A 61 17.86 13.90 16.30
C PRO A 61 17.01 14.53 17.41
N ASP A 62 16.10 15.43 17.03
CA ASP A 62 15.14 16.07 17.93
C ASP A 62 13.73 16.08 17.29
N ILE A 63 12.81 15.38 17.93
CA ILE A 63 11.42 15.35 17.46
C ILE A 63 10.69 16.68 17.62
N ASN A 64 11.17 17.58 18.48
CA ASN A 64 10.59 18.92 18.67
C ASN A 64 11.09 19.93 17.64
N SER A 65 12.05 19.55 16.79
CA SER A 65 12.53 20.37 15.69
C SER A 65 11.37 20.83 14.78
N PRO A 66 11.41 22.08 14.26
CA PRO A 66 10.47 22.54 13.25
C PRO A 66 10.52 21.72 11.95
N ASP A 67 11.63 21.02 11.69
CA ASP A 67 11.80 20.17 10.51
C ASP A 67 11.07 18.81 10.62
N TYR A 68 10.57 18.44 11.81
CA TYR A 68 9.80 17.22 12.01
C TYR A 68 8.30 17.53 12.15
N THR A 69 7.48 16.89 11.33
CA THR A 69 6.04 17.18 11.23
C THR A 69 5.27 16.68 12.46
N SER A 70 4.38 17.50 13.00
CA SER A 70 3.45 17.14 14.06
C SER A 70 2.32 16.25 13.56
N ILE A 71 1.73 15.46 14.46
CA ILE A 71 0.48 14.74 14.17
C ILE A 71 -0.66 15.75 14.01
N ILE A 72 -1.55 15.51 13.05
CA ILE A 72 -2.53 16.49 12.56
C ILE A 72 -3.48 16.99 13.66
N ASP A 73 -3.93 16.10 14.54
CA ASP A 73 -4.87 16.43 15.62
C ASP A 73 -4.69 15.53 16.85
N ASP A 74 -5.34 15.91 17.94
CA ASP A 74 -5.26 15.19 19.22
C ASP A 74 -5.93 13.80 19.17
N ARG A 75 -6.91 13.60 18.33
CA ARG A 75 -7.55 12.30 18.12
C ARG A 75 -6.58 11.32 17.46
N SER A 76 -5.91 11.78 16.42
CA SER A 76 -4.89 10.99 15.72
C SER A 76 -3.69 10.71 16.62
N PHE A 77 -3.28 11.68 17.44
CA PHE A 77 -2.22 11.51 18.41
C PHE A 77 -2.58 10.43 19.46
N ARG A 78 -3.74 10.52 20.11
CA ARG A 78 -4.22 9.51 21.07
C ARG A 78 -4.30 8.12 20.43
N ARG A 79 -4.80 8.02 19.21
CA ARG A 79 -4.87 6.76 18.46
C ARG A 79 -3.49 6.09 18.32
N LEU A 80 -2.43 6.86 18.10
CA LEU A 80 -1.07 6.34 18.02
C LEU A 80 -0.56 5.87 19.39
N GLU A 81 -0.82 6.62 20.46
CA GLU A 81 -0.50 6.19 21.82
C GLU A 81 -1.22 4.88 22.17
N GLU A 82 -2.53 4.80 21.97
CA GLU A 82 -3.34 3.60 22.19
C GLU A 82 -2.85 2.40 21.36
N THR A 83 -2.37 2.64 20.14
CA THR A 83 -1.82 1.57 19.28
C THR A 83 -0.53 0.99 19.87
N LEU A 84 0.37 1.84 20.41
CA LEU A 84 1.60 1.36 21.04
C LEU A 84 1.32 0.69 22.38
N GLU A 85 0.36 1.20 23.15
CA GLU A 85 -0.01 0.60 24.44
C GLU A 85 -0.63 -0.79 24.24
N ASP A 86 -1.60 -0.91 23.32
CA ASP A 86 -2.19 -2.20 22.93
C ASP A 86 -1.10 -3.22 22.51
N ALA A 87 -0.09 -2.77 21.76
CA ALA A 87 1.00 -3.63 21.33
C ALA A 87 1.87 -4.09 22.53
N ARG A 88 2.20 -3.19 23.48
CA ARG A 88 2.98 -3.51 24.69
C ARG A 88 2.22 -4.47 25.60
N GLU A 89 0.97 -4.17 25.91
CA GLU A 89 0.11 -5.01 26.77
C GLU A 89 -0.04 -6.43 26.22
N LYS A 90 -0.02 -6.58 24.88
CA LYS A 90 -0.11 -7.88 24.21
C LYS A 90 1.24 -8.56 23.95
N GLY A 91 2.32 -7.99 24.48
CA GLY A 91 3.65 -8.60 24.48
C GLY A 91 4.52 -8.31 23.25
N ALA A 92 4.19 -7.31 22.44
CA ALA A 92 5.06 -6.87 21.34
C ALA A 92 6.28 -6.10 21.88
N THR A 93 7.40 -6.22 21.19
CA THR A 93 8.58 -5.40 21.42
C THR A 93 8.41 -4.06 20.71
N VAL A 94 8.28 -2.98 21.50
CA VAL A 94 8.14 -1.60 20.97
C VAL A 94 9.47 -0.87 21.11
N VAL A 95 10.07 -0.50 19.99
CA VAL A 95 11.37 0.19 19.93
C VAL A 95 11.17 1.64 19.54
N ASN A 96 11.52 2.57 20.43
CA ASN A 96 11.59 3.99 20.10
C ASN A 96 12.92 4.28 19.37
N LEU A 97 12.84 4.72 18.12
CA LEU A 97 14.02 5.01 17.30
C LEU A 97 14.69 6.35 17.64
N ASN A 98 13.98 7.25 18.34
CA ASN A 98 14.50 8.53 18.82
C ASN A 98 15.06 8.44 20.27
N GLY A 99 15.41 7.23 20.72
CA GLY A 99 15.97 7.00 22.03
C GLY A 99 14.94 7.20 23.16
N GLU A 100 15.27 8.05 24.11
CA GLU A 100 14.40 8.32 25.28
C GLU A 100 13.41 9.48 25.06
N GLN A 101 13.37 10.07 23.85
CA GLN A 101 12.44 11.15 23.58
C GLN A 101 10.99 10.68 23.67
N ALA A 102 10.21 11.33 24.50
CA ALA A 102 8.80 11.03 24.69
C ALA A 102 7.92 11.81 23.72
N ALA A 103 6.75 11.26 23.42
CA ALA A 103 5.72 11.95 22.67
C ALA A 103 5.28 13.23 23.40
N ASN A 104 5.21 14.34 22.68
CA ASN A 104 4.82 15.65 23.21
C ASN A 104 3.40 15.99 22.76
N ARG A 105 2.44 15.90 23.67
CA ARG A 105 1.02 16.16 23.38
C ARG A 105 0.71 17.62 23.04
N GLU A 106 1.43 18.56 23.63
CA GLU A 106 1.20 19.99 23.42
C GLU A 106 1.51 20.38 21.98
N THR A 107 2.65 19.90 21.47
CA THR A 107 3.09 20.16 20.07
C THR A 107 2.68 19.07 19.09
N ARG A 108 2.10 17.98 19.59
CA ARG A 108 1.76 16.75 18.86
C ARG A 108 2.94 16.12 18.12
N LYS A 109 4.14 16.25 18.67
CA LYS A 109 5.35 15.58 18.18
C LYS A 109 5.37 14.14 18.68
N PHE A 110 5.55 13.19 17.78
CA PHE A 110 5.47 11.76 18.09
C PHE A 110 6.73 11.03 17.57
N PRO A 111 7.51 10.34 18.43
CA PRO A 111 8.73 9.66 17.98
C PRO A 111 8.44 8.53 17.00
N LEU A 112 9.43 8.21 16.16
CA LEU A 112 9.35 7.04 15.30
C LEU A 112 9.50 5.75 16.10
N HIS A 113 8.62 4.79 15.84
CA HIS A 113 8.62 3.50 16.53
C HIS A 113 8.62 2.33 15.56
N LEU A 114 9.38 1.30 15.91
CA LEU A 114 9.22 -0.04 15.34
C LEU A 114 8.45 -0.92 16.33
N VAL A 115 7.56 -1.75 15.80
CA VAL A 115 6.81 -2.73 16.59
C VAL A 115 7.12 -4.12 16.05
N LEU A 116 7.79 -4.94 16.88
CA LEU A 116 8.22 -6.29 16.54
C LEU A 116 7.42 -7.32 17.34
N ASP A 117 7.51 -8.59 16.97
CA ASP A 117 6.90 -9.72 17.67
C ASP A 117 5.37 -9.59 17.80
N THR A 118 4.74 -9.04 16.76
CA THR A 118 3.31 -8.75 16.75
C THR A 118 2.46 -10.00 16.52
N THR A 119 1.30 -10.06 17.18
CA THR A 119 0.30 -11.11 17.02
C THR A 119 -0.98 -10.61 16.37
N GLY A 120 -1.79 -11.52 15.82
CA GLY A 120 -2.98 -11.19 15.02
C GLY A 120 -4.08 -10.40 15.75
N ASN A 121 -4.08 -10.40 17.09
CA ASN A 121 -5.05 -9.68 17.92
C ASN A 121 -4.62 -8.24 18.29
N MET A 122 -3.45 -7.81 17.82
CA MET A 122 -2.95 -6.45 18.06
C MET A 122 -3.55 -5.45 17.08
N THR A 123 -3.84 -4.26 17.57
CA THR A 123 -4.39 -3.15 16.76
C THR A 123 -3.46 -2.78 15.61
N VAL A 124 -2.15 -2.77 15.83
CA VAL A 124 -1.13 -2.47 14.81
C VAL A 124 -1.16 -3.44 13.63
N ARG A 125 -1.65 -4.67 13.82
CA ARG A 125 -1.81 -5.67 12.74
C ARG A 125 -3.04 -5.40 11.88
N ASN A 126 -4.12 -4.95 12.49
CA ASN A 126 -5.45 -4.91 11.91
C ASN A 126 -5.89 -3.52 11.43
N ARG A 127 -5.18 -2.47 11.85
CA ARG A 127 -5.47 -1.08 11.49
C ARG A 127 -4.25 -0.39 10.91
N GLU A 128 -4.45 0.40 9.86
CA GLU A 128 -3.43 1.30 9.32
C GLU A 128 -2.96 2.28 10.39
N THR A 129 -1.64 2.40 10.58
CA THR A 129 -1.09 3.25 11.64
C THR A 129 -1.25 4.74 11.32
N PHE A 130 -1.09 5.12 10.06
CA PHE A 130 -1.18 6.51 9.57
C PHE A 130 -0.43 7.49 10.48
N GLY A 131 0.83 7.17 10.73
CA GLY A 131 1.69 7.88 11.69
C GLY A 131 3.09 7.25 11.74
N PRO A 132 3.97 7.74 12.64
CA PRO A 132 5.38 7.33 12.72
C PRO A 132 5.58 5.99 13.48
N ILE A 133 4.72 5.03 13.22
CA ILE A 133 4.79 3.67 13.75
C ILE A 133 4.88 2.70 12.58
N MET A 134 5.84 1.79 12.59
CA MET A 134 6.01 0.76 11.58
C MET A 134 6.16 -0.61 12.21
N MET A 135 5.40 -1.57 11.71
CA MET A 135 5.51 -2.96 12.14
C MET A 135 6.63 -3.66 11.37
N VAL A 136 7.44 -4.45 12.07
CA VAL A 136 8.50 -5.29 11.46
C VAL A 136 8.09 -6.74 11.56
N LEU A 137 7.98 -7.40 10.44
CA LEU A 137 7.70 -8.82 10.30
C LEU A 137 8.93 -9.54 9.76
N THR A 138 9.20 -10.73 10.28
CA THR A 138 10.27 -11.58 9.73
C THR A 138 9.70 -12.61 8.78
N TYR A 139 10.51 -13.04 7.84
CA TYR A 139 10.23 -14.13 6.91
C TYR A 139 11.49 -14.94 6.62
N LYS A 140 11.32 -16.17 6.17
CA LYS A 140 12.39 -17.06 5.66
C LYS A 140 12.30 -17.20 4.15
N GLU A 141 11.08 -17.43 3.66
CA GLU A 141 10.83 -17.68 2.25
C GLU A 141 9.86 -16.64 1.67
N PRO A 142 10.05 -16.21 0.42
CA PRO A 142 9.19 -15.25 -0.25
C PRO A 142 7.70 -15.62 -0.22
N GLU A 143 7.36 -16.89 -0.22
CA GLU A 143 6.00 -17.41 -0.14
C GLU A 143 5.26 -16.98 1.12
N GLU A 144 5.98 -16.84 2.23
CA GLU A 144 5.39 -16.38 3.50
C GLU A 144 4.90 -14.94 3.38
N VAL A 145 5.68 -14.08 2.70
CA VAL A 145 5.30 -12.70 2.39
C VAL A 145 4.05 -12.66 1.53
N ILE A 146 4.05 -13.41 0.43
CA ILE A 146 2.92 -13.48 -0.51
C ILE A 146 1.66 -13.97 0.21
N LYS A 147 1.77 -15.03 1.00
CA LYS A 147 0.65 -15.59 1.77
C LYS A 147 0.10 -14.58 2.77
N TYR A 148 0.98 -13.89 3.49
CA TYR A 148 0.56 -12.90 4.47
C TYR A 148 -0.17 -11.74 3.80
N VAL A 149 0.43 -11.11 2.78
CA VAL A 149 -0.16 -9.94 2.11
C VAL A 149 -1.49 -10.28 1.46
N ASN A 150 -1.57 -11.45 0.78
CA ASN A 150 -2.82 -11.90 0.15
C ASN A 150 -3.91 -12.33 1.16
N GLY A 151 -3.53 -12.64 2.39
CA GLY A 151 -4.45 -12.90 3.49
C GLY A 151 -5.01 -11.65 4.16
N GLN A 152 -4.53 -10.46 3.79
CA GLN A 152 -5.00 -9.17 4.28
C GLN A 152 -5.80 -8.42 3.21
N ASP A 153 -6.34 -7.25 3.58
CA ASP A 153 -6.87 -6.28 2.63
C ASP A 153 -5.81 -5.87 1.61
N ARG A 154 -6.18 -5.80 0.33
CA ARG A 154 -5.25 -5.43 -0.74
C ARG A 154 -4.66 -4.06 -0.51
N PRO A 155 -3.32 -3.93 -0.47
CA PRO A 155 -2.67 -2.68 -0.15
C PRO A 155 -2.82 -1.64 -1.28
N LEU A 156 -2.76 -0.37 -0.90
CA LEU A 156 -2.73 0.74 -1.86
C LEU A 156 -1.40 0.75 -2.64
N ALA A 157 -0.29 0.43 -1.97
CA ALA A 157 1.01 0.32 -2.61
C ALA A 157 1.80 -0.88 -2.05
N PHE A 158 2.75 -1.39 -2.86
CA PHE A 158 3.66 -2.47 -2.51
C PHE A 158 5.10 -2.11 -2.91
N TYR A 159 6.07 -2.40 -2.04
CA TYR A 159 7.44 -1.94 -2.17
C TYR A 159 8.47 -3.08 -2.06
N PRO A 160 8.74 -3.82 -3.15
CA PRO A 160 9.79 -4.84 -3.16
C PRO A 160 11.17 -4.19 -3.33
N PHE A 161 12.10 -4.54 -2.43
CA PHE A 161 13.51 -4.17 -2.47
C PHE A 161 14.33 -5.40 -2.85
N SER A 162 14.71 -5.54 -4.10
CA SER A 162 15.54 -6.64 -4.61
C SER A 162 16.22 -6.24 -5.92
N ASN A 163 17.43 -6.75 -6.14
CA ASN A 163 18.13 -6.68 -7.41
C ASN A 163 17.82 -7.90 -8.31
N ASN A 164 17.17 -8.92 -7.76
CA ASN A 164 16.70 -10.10 -8.48
C ASN A 164 15.40 -9.76 -9.21
N LYS A 165 15.45 -9.61 -10.53
CA LYS A 165 14.30 -9.25 -11.37
C LYS A 165 13.22 -10.32 -11.39
N GLU A 166 13.60 -11.59 -11.27
CA GLU A 166 12.66 -12.71 -11.27
C GLU A 166 11.85 -12.71 -9.97
N LEU A 167 12.52 -12.48 -8.82
CA LEU A 167 11.86 -12.33 -7.53
C LEU A 167 10.90 -11.13 -7.52
N VAL A 168 11.34 -9.99 -8.04
CA VAL A 168 10.49 -8.79 -8.17
C VAL A 168 9.27 -9.08 -9.02
N GLN A 169 9.45 -9.72 -10.18
CA GLN A 169 8.33 -10.07 -11.07
C GLN A 169 7.37 -11.05 -10.41
N MET A 170 7.89 -12.07 -9.71
CA MET A 170 7.06 -13.01 -8.94
C MET A 170 6.19 -12.29 -7.89
N TYR A 171 6.74 -11.33 -7.17
CA TYR A 171 5.95 -10.52 -6.23
C TYR A 171 4.87 -9.70 -6.94
N ILE A 172 5.21 -9.04 -8.05
CA ILE A 172 4.26 -8.23 -8.84
C ILE A 172 3.10 -9.09 -9.35
N ASP A 173 3.40 -10.27 -9.86
CA ASP A 173 2.39 -11.18 -10.44
C ASP A 173 1.47 -11.79 -9.37
N ARG A 174 1.97 -11.99 -8.16
CA ARG A 174 1.26 -12.73 -7.11
C ARG A 174 0.68 -11.86 -6.00
N ILE A 175 1.08 -10.59 -5.88
CA ILE A 175 0.54 -9.64 -4.90
C ILE A 175 -0.21 -8.53 -5.64
N MET A 176 -1.54 -8.53 -5.51
CA MET A 176 -2.38 -7.47 -6.05
C MET A 176 -2.32 -6.24 -5.14
N SER A 177 -1.91 -5.10 -5.71
CA SER A 177 -1.88 -3.79 -5.03
C SER A 177 -2.35 -2.68 -5.97
N GLY A 178 -2.64 -1.51 -5.45
CA GLY A 178 -2.97 -0.34 -6.26
C GLY A 178 -1.81 0.16 -7.12
N GLY A 179 -0.58 0.06 -6.60
CA GLY A 179 0.65 0.41 -7.32
C GLY A 179 1.87 -0.26 -6.71
N VAL A 180 2.97 -0.26 -7.46
CA VAL A 180 4.25 -0.85 -7.03
C VAL A 180 5.37 0.16 -7.27
N THR A 181 6.28 0.30 -6.31
CA THR A 181 7.58 0.97 -6.51
C THR A 181 8.68 0.00 -6.15
N VAL A 182 9.52 -0.36 -7.12
CA VAL A 182 10.64 -1.29 -6.93
C VAL A 182 11.85 -0.53 -6.41
N ASN A 183 12.47 -1.07 -5.35
CA ASN A 183 13.69 -0.54 -4.74
C ASN A 183 13.58 0.88 -4.15
N ASP A 184 12.35 1.36 -3.97
CA ASP A 184 12.06 2.60 -3.26
C ASP A 184 10.63 2.55 -2.71
N ALA A 185 10.15 3.63 -2.10
CA ALA A 185 8.78 3.76 -1.65
C ALA A 185 8.21 5.14 -2.04
N LEU A 186 6.89 5.28 -2.12
CA LEU A 186 6.16 6.51 -2.40
C LEU A 186 6.20 7.00 -3.86
N TYR A 187 7.24 6.71 -4.63
CA TYR A 187 7.46 7.31 -5.95
C TYR A 187 6.39 7.02 -6.99
N ASN A 188 5.64 5.94 -6.87
CA ASN A 188 4.51 5.65 -7.76
C ASN A 188 3.41 6.71 -7.72
N VAL A 189 3.20 7.36 -6.57
CA VAL A 189 2.22 8.46 -6.45
C VAL A 189 2.78 9.80 -6.92
N ALA A 190 4.10 9.97 -6.86
CA ALA A 190 4.76 11.19 -7.33
C ALA A 190 4.88 11.28 -8.86
N GLN A 191 4.68 10.16 -9.57
CA GLN A 191 4.72 10.10 -11.03
C GLN A 191 3.34 10.43 -11.60
N HIS A 192 3.13 11.65 -12.05
CA HIS A 192 1.84 12.13 -12.54
C HIS A 192 1.39 11.46 -13.86
N ASP A 193 2.29 10.78 -14.57
CA ASP A 193 1.99 10.02 -15.78
C ASP A 193 1.57 8.56 -15.48
N LEU A 194 1.70 8.11 -14.24
CA LEU A 194 1.25 6.79 -13.81
C LEU A 194 -0.14 6.89 -13.16
N PRO A 195 -1.05 5.95 -13.49
CA PRO A 195 -2.34 5.89 -12.82
C PRO A 195 -2.15 5.59 -11.32
N PHE A 196 -2.87 6.31 -10.46
CA PHE A 196 -2.85 6.13 -9.03
C PHE A 196 -4.24 5.79 -8.50
N GLY A 197 -4.35 4.68 -7.78
CA GLY A 197 -5.60 4.24 -7.16
C GLY A 197 -5.41 2.90 -6.44
N GLY A 198 -6.37 2.56 -5.60
CA GLY A 198 -6.38 1.31 -4.83
C GLY A 198 -7.15 0.19 -5.52
N VAL A 199 -7.21 -0.97 -4.86
CA VAL A 199 -7.93 -2.16 -5.29
C VAL A 199 -8.76 -2.71 -4.14
N GLY A 200 -10.07 -2.87 -4.33
CA GLY A 200 -10.97 -3.37 -3.29
C GLY A 200 -11.00 -2.44 -2.07
N PRO A 201 -10.64 -2.92 -0.86
CA PRO A 201 -10.68 -2.10 0.35
C PRO A 201 -9.74 -0.88 0.33
N SER A 202 -8.69 -0.89 -0.49
CA SER A 202 -7.79 0.27 -0.64
C SER A 202 -8.27 1.32 -1.64
N GLY A 203 -9.32 1.04 -2.43
CA GLY A 203 -9.92 2.00 -3.36
C GLY A 203 -10.55 1.37 -4.59
N MET A 204 -11.23 2.21 -5.37
CA MET A 204 -11.79 1.87 -6.69
C MET A 204 -11.41 2.95 -7.70
N GLY A 205 -11.11 2.52 -8.93
CA GLY A 205 -10.69 3.42 -9.98
C GLY A 205 -9.28 3.98 -9.75
N HIS A 206 -8.89 4.89 -10.60
CA HIS A 206 -7.57 5.52 -10.55
C HIS A 206 -7.63 6.89 -11.22
N TYR A 207 -6.65 7.74 -10.90
CA TYR A 207 -6.48 9.07 -11.47
C TYR A 207 -5.00 9.31 -11.78
N HIS A 208 -4.63 10.48 -12.18
CA HIS A 208 -3.38 10.87 -12.84
C HIS A 208 -3.32 10.42 -14.31
N GLY A 209 -2.53 11.13 -15.08
CA GLY A 209 -2.24 10.83 -16.47
C GLY A 209 -3.48 10.74 -17.35
N PHE A 210 -3.37 9.96 -18.40
CA PHE A 210 -4.43 9.71 -19.39
C PHE A 210 -5.63 8.96 -18.78
N GLU A 211 -5.38 8.03 -17.88
CA GLU A 211 -6.41 7.27 -17.18
C GLU A 211 -7.30 8.17 -16.30
N GLY A 212 -6.70 9.16 -15.64
CA GLY A 212 -7.44 10.16 -14.87
C GLY A 212 -8.31 11.04 -15.77
N PHE A 213 -7.82 11.42 -16.96
CA PHE A 213 -8.62 12.11 -17.98
C PHE A 213 -9.80 11.25 -18.43
N LEU A 214 -9.57 9.97 -18.72
CA LEU A 214 -10.64 9.03 -19.11
C LEU A 214 -11.68 8.84 -18.01
N ALA A 215 -11.25 8.74 -16.73
CA ALA A 215 -12.15 8.57 -15.59
C ALA A 215 -13.13 9.75 -15.43
N CYS A 216 -12.69 10.96 -15.81
CA CYS A 216 -13.50 12.17 -15.79
C CYS A 216 -14.22 12.46 -17.12
N SER A 217 -14.08 11.58 -18.13
CA SER A 217 -14.58 11.78 -19.47
C SER A 217 -15.73 10.84 -19.79
N LYS A 218 -16.68 11.30 -20.62
CA LYS A 218 -17.75 10.45 -21.14
C LYS A 218 -17.34 9.85 -22.48
N LEU A 219 -17.12 8.54 -22.51
CA LEU A 219 -17.00 7.80 -23.77
C LEU A 219 -18.37 7.78 -24.47
N ARG A 220 -18.48 8.47 -25.61
CA ARG A 220 -19.70 8.53 -26.41
C ARG A 220 -19.54 7.63 -27.64
N PRO A 221 -20.17 6.44 -27.67
CA PRO A 221 -20.15 5.61 -28.86
C PRO A 221 -20.96 6.29 -29.98
N VAL A 222 -20.43 6.26 -31.21
CA VAL A 222 -21.10 6.76 -32.40
C VAL A 222 -21.11 5.62 -33.43
N PHE A 223 -22.30 5.24 -33.87
CA PHE A 223 -22.47 4.21 -34.87
C PHE A 223 -23.04 4.84 -36.14
N TYR A 224 -22.33 4.69 -37.25
CA TYR A 224 -22.79 5.15 -38.56
C TYR A 224 -23.44 3.98 -39.30
N GLN A 225 -24.77 3.99 -39.41
CA GLN A 225 -25.51 2.99 -40.17
C GLN A 225 -25.24 3.15 -41.67
N SER A 226 -24.89 2.07 -42.32
CA SER A 226 -24.84 2.02 -43.78
C SER A 226 -26.25 2.09 -44.40
N GLY A 227 -26.33 2.33 -45.72
CA GLY A 227 -27.61 2.37 -46.46
C GLY A 227 -28.42 1.07 -46.39
N PHE A 228 -27.79 -0.05 -46.01
CA PHE A 228 -28.47 -1.34 -45.82
C PHE A 228 -28.48 -1.70 -44.32
N THR A 229 -29.66 -2.15 -43.85
CA THR A 229 -29.81 -2.73 -42.50
C THR A 229 -30.57 -4.04 -42.57
N ALA A 230 -30.09 -5.07 -41.90
CA ALA A 230 -30.76 -6.34 -41.73
C ALA A 230 -31.92 -6.27 -40.69
N MET A 231 -32.00 -5.21 -39.86
CA MET A 231 -32.99 -5.07 -38.81
C MET A 231 -34.43 -5.09 -39.36
N LYS A 232 -34.64 -4.62 -40.59
CA LYS A 232 -35.96 -4.67 -41.24
C LYS A 232 -36.55 -6.07 -41.38
N PHE A 233 -35.71 -7.11 -41.45
CA PHE A 233 -36.16 -8.51 -41.49
C PHE A 233 -36.56 -9.08 -40.15
N LEU A 234 -36.28 -8.37 -39.08
CA LEU A 234 -36.61 -8.71 -37.70
C LEU A 234 -37.81 -7.89 -37.17
N ALA A 235 -38.43 -7.07 -38.03
CA ALA A 235 -39.61 -6.29 -37.65
C ALA A 235 -40.90 -7.15 -37.70
N PRO A 236 -41.92 -6.83 -36.88
CA PRO A 236 -43.21 -7.50 -36.97
C PRO A 236 -43.94 -7.18 -38.30
N PRO A 237 -44.84 -8.08 -38.76
CA PRO A 237 -45.15 -9.38 -38.18
C PRO A 237 -44.00 -10.38 -38.33
N TYR A 238 -43.67 -11.06 -37.21
CA TYR A 238 -42.51 -11.95 -37.15
C TYR A 238 -42.70 -13.20 -37.99
N GLY A 239 -41.88 -13.34 -39.03
CA GLY A 239 -41.82 -14.54 -39.86
C GLY A 239 -40.87 -15.62 -39.29
N LYS A 240 -40.80 -16.79 -39.92
CA LYS A 240 -39.96 -17.91 -39.52
C LYS A 240 -38.47 -17.53 -39.35
N PHE A 241 -37.98 -16.59 -40.16
CA PHE A 241 -36.59 -16.11 -40.10
C PHE A 241 -36.34 -15.34 -38.77
N ALA A 242 -37.17 -14.35 -38.49
CA ALA A 242 -37.04 -13.57 -37.23
C ALA A 242 -37.11 -14.46 -35.99
N THR A 243 -38.08 -15.41 -35.98
CA THR A 243 -38.22 -16.37 -34.90
C THR A 243 -36.96 -17.26 -34.72
N ARG A 244 -36.33 -17.70 -35.82
CA ARG A 244 -35.07 -18.47 -35.72
C ARG A 244 -33.92 -17.64 -35.15
N VAL A 245 -33.77 -16.39 -35.59
CA VAL A 245 -32.73 -15.48 -35.14
C VAL A 245 -32.91 -15.18 -33.65
N PHE A 246 -34.12 -14.86 -33.21
CA PHE A 246 -34.40 -14.60 -31.76
C PHE A 246 -34.15 -15.83 -30.91
N ASN A 247 -34.59 -17.01 -31.35
CA ASN A 247 -34.31 -18.26 -30.62
C ASN A 247 -32.82 -18.56 -30.50
N TYR A 248 -32.03 -18.27 -31.54
CA TYR A 248 -30.58 -18.40 -31.52
C TYR A 248 -29.93 -17.43 -30.51
N LEU A 249 -30.31 -16.15 -30.55
CA LEU A 249 -29.80 -15.10 -29.65
C LEU A 249 -30.13 -15.39 -28.17
N VAL A 250 -31.29 -15.94 -27.88
CA VAL A 250 -31.68 -16.33 -26.52
C VAL A 250 -30.87 -17.53 -26.04
N LYS A 251 -30.70 -18.57 -26.90
CA LYS A 251 -29.95 -19.79 -26.56
C LYS A 251 -28.44 -19.54 -26.42
N SER A 252 -27.88 -18.55 -27.08
CA SER A 252 -26.44 -18.25 -27.03
C SER A 252 -26.04 -17.48 -25.78
N LYS A 253 -27.01 -17.04 -24.94
CA LYS A 253 -26.80 -16.33 -23.67
C LYS A 253 -27.11 -17.17 -22.43
N SER A 254 -27.58 -18.37 -22.60
CA SER A 254 -27.76 -19.38 -21.58
C SER A 254 -26.62 -20.41 -21.61
#